data_d9059b2ec58ea1b7b5118d031b789118
#
_entry.id   d9059b2ec58ea1b7b5118d031b789118
#
_cell.length_a   1.000
_cell.length_b   1.000
_cell.length_c   1.000
_cell.angle_alpha   90.00
_cell.angle_beta   90.00
_cell.angle_gamma   90.00
#
_symmetry.space_group_name_H-M   'P 1'
#
loop_
_entity.id
_entity.type
_entity.pdbx_description
1 polymer ?
#
loop_
_entity_poly.entity_id
_entity_poly.type
_entity_poly.pdbx_seq_one_letter_code
_entity_poly.pdbx_strand_id
1 'polypeptide(L)'
;MDPVVKKHLPFIIGITLLGVVATYFVYMWLHDTAYTTMSATMFSWWLFLVPCIVMLVCSFAIACTADEIGRQLYVTVLAICLVLGVISMLVASAWLSDPTITETLLANSPADTVLTPVLKSPMTILRDVAAWIVIPTVGCIFGAWVGSRLHPMSGEKKNKSKKKKQK
;
A
#
# COMPACT_ATOMS: atom_id res chain seq x y z
N MET A 1 23.86 3.38 -2.95
CA MET A 1 22.71 2.93 -2.11
C MET A 1 23.00 3.36 -0.68
N ASP A 2 22.07 4.08 -0.08
CA ASP A 2 22.18 4.59 1.30
C ASP A 2 22.41 3.43 2.27
N PRO A 3 23.37 3.51 3.21
CA PRO A 3 23.61 2.47 4.20
C PRO A 3 22.38 2.15 5.05
N VAL A 4 21.49 3.12 5.26
CA VAL A 4 20.21 2.92 5.97
C VAL A 4 19.30 2.02 5.17
N VAL A 5 19.13 2.26 3.87
CA VAL A 5 18.30 1.41 2.99
C VAL A 5 18.88 -0.01 2.91
N LYS A 6 20.22 -0.13 2.80
CA LYS A 6 20.91 -1.44 2.75
C LYS A 6 20.67 -2.26 4.03
N LYS A 7 20.71 -1.62 5.19
CA LYS A 7 20.48 -2.26 6.50
C LYS A 7 19.05 -2.81 6.61
N HIS A 8 18.06 -2.06 6.11
CA HIS A 8 16.64 -2.42 6.21
C HIS A 8 16.11 -3.18 4.99
N LEU A 9 16.92 -3.39 3.97
CA LEU A 9 16.51 -4.02 2.71
C LEU A 9 15.86 -5.41 2.90
N PRO A 10 16.40 -6.35 3.70
CA PRO A 10 15.76 -7.65 3.90
C PRO A 10 14.36 -7.53 4.53
N PHE A 11 14.20 -6.59 5.46
CA PHE A 11 12.93 -6.33 6.12
C PHE A 11 11.92 -5.69 5.14
N ILE A 12 12.36 -4.72 4.32
CA ILE A 12 11.52 -4.09 3.29
C ILE A 12 11.03 -5.15 2.31
N ILE A 13 11.93 -6.03 1.83
CA ILE A 13 11.57 -7.13 0.93
C ILE A 13 10.57 -8.08 1.62
N GLY A 14 10.82 -8.48 2.85
CA GLY A 14 9.95 -9.39 3.60
C GLY A 14 8.54 -8.84 3.80
N ILE A 15 8.41 -7.59 4.24
CA ILE A 15 7.11 -6.91 4.42
C ILE A 15 6.40 -6.73 3.07
N THR A 16 7.13 -6.35 2.01
CA THR A 16 6.55 -6.20 0.67
C THR A 16 6.02 -7.53 0.14
N LEU A 17 6.79 -8.61 0.26
CA LEU A 17 6.35 -9.95 -0.15
C LEU A 17 5.12 -10.39 0.65
N LEU A 18 5.09 -10.18 1.95
CA LEU A 18 3.92 -10.46 2.79
C LEU A 18 2.69 -9.68 2.31
N GLY A 19 2.85 -8.41 1.99
CA GLY A 19 1.79 -7.57 1.45
C GLY A 19 1.27 -8.06 0.10
N VAL A 20 2.16 -8.47 -0.81
CA VAL A 20 1.79 -9.06 -2.12
C VAL A 20 1.00 -10.35 -1.93
N VAL A 21 1.47 -11.24 -1.05
CA VAL A 21 0.80 -12.51 -0.75
C VAL A 21 -0.58 -12.26 -0.14
N ALA A 22 -0.69 -11.35 0.81
CA ALA A 22 -1.98 -10.98 1.41
C ALA A 22 -2.95 -10.41 0.37
N THR A 23 -2.47 -9.50 -0.50
CA THR A 23 -3.28 -8.94 -1.59
C THR A 23 -3.75 -10.03 -2.54
N TYR A 24 -2.85 -10.97 -2.90
CA TYR A 24 -3.18 -12.09 -3.77
C TYR A 24 -4.30 -12.95 -3.19
N PHE A 25 -4.23 -13.36 -1.92
CA PHE A 25 -5.27 -14.16 -1.30
C PHE A 25 -6.62 -13.45 -1.21
N VAL A 26 -6.62 -12.16 -0.88
CA VAL A 26 -7.86 -11.38 -0.85
C VAL A 26 -8.45 -11.24 -2.25
N TYR A 27 -7.62 -11.02 -3.25
CA TYR A 27 -8.07 -10.92 -4.64
C TYR A 27 -8.60 -12.26 -5.17
N MET A 28 -7.96 -13.39 -4.83
CA MET A 28 -8.49 -14.71 -5.18
C MET A 28 -9.85 -14.95 -4.52
N TRP A 29 -9.99 -14.59 -3.25
CA TRP A 29 -11.28 -14.67 -2.57
C TRP A 29 -12.36 -13.77 -3.21
N LEU A 30 -11.99 -12.55 -3.59
CA LEU A 30 -12.90 -11.64 -4.32
C LEU A 30 -13.31 -12.24 -5.67
N HIS A 31 -12.38 -12.81 -6.40
CA HIS A 31 -12.62 -13.44 -7.70
C HIS A 31 -13.48 -14.71 -7.58
N ASP A 32 -13.18 -15.60 -6.64
CA ASP A 32 -13.79 -16.93 -6.61
C ASP A 32 -15.14 -16.96 -5.88
N THR A 33 -15.35 -16.05 -4.93
CA THR A 33 -16.50 -16.14 -4.01
C THR A 33 -17.30 -14.84 -3.93
N ALA A 34 -16.63 -13.73 -3.72
CA ALA A 34 -17.33 -12.51 -3.30
C ALA A 34 -18.11 -11.84 -4.46
N TYR A 35 -17.63 -11.93 -5.71
CA TYR A 35 -18.29 -11.27 -6.82
C TYR A 35 -19.72 -11.83 -7.07
N THR A 36 -19.99 -13.07 -6.68
CA THR A 36 -21.32 -13.70 -6.84
C THR A 36 -22.39 -13.10 -5.91
N THR A 37 -21.98 -12.44 -4.84
CA THR A 37 -22.87 -11.90 -3.79
C THR A 37 -22.79 -10.38 -3.67
N MET A 38 -21.78 -9.74 -4.25
CA MET A 38 -21.54 -8.31 -4.14
C MET A 38 -22.19 -7.54 -5.29
N SER A 39 -22.57 -6.28 -5.01
CA SER A 39 -22.92 -5.33 -6.07
C SER A 39 -21.63 -4.80 -6.75
N ALA A 40 -21.79 -4.33 -7.98
CA ALA A 40 -20.71 -3.75 -8.78
C ALA A 40 -19.95 -2.63 -8.04
N THR A 41 -20.69 -1.74 -7.36
CA THR A 41 -20.12 -0.66 -6.57
C THR A 41 -19.28 -1.19 -5.42
N MET A 42 -19.79 -2.16 -4.67
CA MET A 42 -19.10 -2.75 -3.53
C MET A 42 -17.83 -3.48 -3.95
N PHE A 43 -17.91 -4.26 -5.03
CA PHE A 43 -16.74 -4.95 -5.59
C PHE A 43 -15.65 -3.98 -6.05
N SER A 44 -16.02 -2.90 -6.74
CA SER A 44 -15.07 -1.84 -7.16
C SER A 44 -14.39 -1.15 -5.97
N TRP A 45 -15.13 -0.92 -4.88
CA TRP A 45 -14.55 -0.38 -3.64
C TRP A 45 -13.54 -1.33 -3.01
N TRP A 46 -13.80 -2.63 -2.98
CA TRP A 46 -12.85 -3.62 -2.46
C TRP A 46 -11.57 -3.68 -3.30
N LEU A 47 -11.69 -3.67 -4.63
CA LEU A 47 -10.52 -3.64 -5.51
C LEU A 47 -9.62 -2.42 -5.28
N PHE A 48 -10.20 -1.28 -4.86
CA PHE A 48 -9.45 -0.09 -4.50
C PHE A 48 -8.91 -0.12 -3.07
N LEU A 49 -9.71 -0.53 -2.09
CA LEU A 49 -9.37 -0.48 -0.67
C LEU A 49 -8.28 -1.48 -0.28
N VAL A 50 -8.30 -2.69 -0.85
CA VAL A 50 -7.33 -3.74 -0.50
C VAL A 50 -5.88 -3.28 -0.70
N PRO A 51 -5.46 -2.82 -1.89
CA PRO A 51 -4.10 -2.33 -2.07
C PRO A 51 -3.81 -1.11 -1.19
N CYS A 52 -4.77 -0.22 -0.96
CA CYS A 52 -4.59 0.94 -0.07
C CYS A 52 -4.28 0.52 1.37
N ILE A 53 -5.01 -0.45 1.92
CA ILE A 53 -4.78 -0.97 3.28
C ILE A 53 -3.39 -1.65 3.35
N VAL A 54 -3.05 -2.47 2.36
CA VAL A 54 -1.74 -3.14 2.31
C VAL A 54 -0.60 -2.12 2.24
N MET A 55 -0.73 -1.09 1.40
CA MET A 55 0.26 0.00 1.30
C MET A 55 0.42 0.75 2.62
N LEU A 56 -0.69 1.05 3.31
CA LEU A 56 -0.68 1.71 4.61
C LEU A 56 0.07 0.87 5.65
N VAL A 57 -0.27 -0.42 5.77
CA VAL A 57 0.34 -1.33 6.74
C VAL A 57 1.82 -1.55 6.44
N CYS A 58 2.18 -1.79 5.18
CA CYS A 58 3.57 -2.00 4.78
C CYS A 58 4.43 -0.75 5.02
N SER A 59 3.95 0.42 4.61
CA SER A 59 4.69 1.68 4.81
C SER A 59 4.84 2.03 6.29
N PHE A 60 3.79 1.81 7.09
CA PHE A 60 3.82 1.97 8.54
C PHE A 60 4.84 1.03 9.19
N ALA A 61 4.81 -0.27 8.87
CA ALA A 61 5.71 -1.26 9.45
C ALA A 61 7.18 -0.97 9.11
N ILE A 62 7.47 -0.61 7.85
CA ILE A 62 8.83 -0.23 7.43
C ILE A 62 9.30 1.02 8.18
N ALA A 63 8.42 2.00 8.32
CA ALA A 63 8.74 3.25 9.00
C ALA A 63 8.95 3.08 10.51
N CYS A 64 8.20 2.19 11.17
CA CYS A 64 8.36 1.88 12.60
C CYS A 64 9.72 1.28 12.93
N THR A 65 10.32 0.53 12.00
CA THR A 65 11.59 -0.16 12.23
C THR A 65 12.82 0.67 11.86
N ALA A 66 12.62 1.76 11.10
CA ALA A 66 13.69 2.65 10.71
C ALA A 66 14.01 3.65 11.85
N ASP A 67 15.27 3.72 12.27
CA ASP A 67 15.74 4.69 13.28
C ASP A 67 15.53 6.15 12.82
N GLU A 68 15.63 6.39 11.50
CA GLU A 68 15.37 7.67 10.83
C GLU A 68 14.82 7.40 9.42
N ILE A 69 13.72 8.06 9.06
CA ILE A 69 13.22 8.02 7.68
C ILE A 69 14.00 9.04 6.86
N GLY A 70 15.10 8.61 6.28
CA GLY A 70 15.82 9.38 5.28
C GLY A 70 15.04 9.50 3.96
N ARG A 71 15.33 10.55 3.18
CA ARG A 71 14.70 10.79 1.87
C ARG A 71 14.72 9.54 0.95
N GLN A 72 15.81 8.79 0.95
CA GLN A 72 15.97 7.62 0.09
C GLN A 72 15.04 6.46 0.52
N LEU A 73 14.91 6.21 1.83
CA LEU A 73 13.99 5.19 2.34
C LEU A 73 12.54 5.53 1.97
N TYR A 74 12.14 6.78 2.17
CA TYR A 74 10.80 7.26 1.79
C TYR A 74 10.54 7.08 0.29
N VAL A 75 11.47 7.50 -0.57
CA VAL A 75 11.34 7.34 -2.04
C VAL A 75 11.26 5.86 -2.43
N THR A 76 12.03 4.99 -1.77
CA THR A 76 11.98 3.54 -2.02
C THR A 76 10.62 2.95 -1.66
N VAL A 77 10.07 3.28 -0.50
CA VAL A 77 8.73 2.83 -0.07
C VAL A 77 7.66 3.33 -1.04
N LEU A 78 7.72 4.61 -1.42
CA LEU A 78 6.79 5.20 -2.36
C LEU A 78 6.84 4.51 -3.74
N ALA A 79 8.04 4.25 -4.26
CA ALA A 79 8.22 3.54 -5.52
C ALA A 79 7.62 2.12 -5.49
N ILE A 80 7.84 1.37 -4.40
CA ILE A 80 7.24 0.05 -4.21
C ILE A 80 5.70 0.14 -4.18
N CYS A 81 5.14 1.09 -3.44
CA CYS A 81 3.70 1.28 -3.37
C CYS A 81 3.09 1.65 -4.73
N LEU A 82 3.75 2.50 -5.51
CA LEU A 82 3.31 2.84 -6.87
C LEU A 82 3.30 1.61 -7.80
N VAL A 83 4.35 0.78 -7.75
CA VAL A 83 4.40 -0.47 -8.53
C VAL A 83 3.27 -1.43 -8.13
N LEU A 84 3.05 -1.64 -6.83
CA LEU A 84 1.95 -2.45 -6.33
C LEU A 84 0.59 -1.90 -6.75
N GLY A 85 0.41 -0.59 -6.70
CA GLY A 85 -0.80 0.08 -7.17
C GLY A 85 -1.07 -0.14 -8.65
N VAL A 86 -0.06 0.02 -9.51
CA VAL A 86 -0.18 -0.24 -10.95
C VAL A 86 -0.56 -1.70 -11.22
N ILE A 87 0.10 -2.66 -10.57
CA ILE A 87 -0.22 -4.09 -10.71
C ILE A 87 -1.67 -4.34 -10.29
N SER A 88 -2.10 -3.82 -9.14
CA SER A 88 -3.47 -3.96 -8.65
C SER A 88 -4.50 -3.38 -9.62
N MET A 89 -4.21 -2.22 -10.23
CA MET A 89 -5.08 -1.60 -11.22
C MET A 89 -5.18 -2.43 -12.49
N LEU A 90 -4.09 -3.04 -12.95
CA LEU A 90 -4.09 -3.92 -14.14
C LEU A 90 -4.93 -5.17 -13.88
N VAL A 91 -4.81 -5.81 -12.71
CA VAL A 91 -5.62 -6.95 -12.31
C VAL A 91 -7.10 -6.57 -12.22
N ALA A 92 -7.43 -5.46 -11.55
CA ALA A 92 -8.79 -4.97 -11.45
C ALA A 92 -9.40 -4.68 -12.83
N SER A 93 -8.62 -4.08 -13.74
CA SER A 93 -9.06 -3.82 -15.10
C SER A 93 -9.32 -5.09 -15.89
N ALA A 94 -8.48 -6.12 -15.75
CA ALA A 94 -8.65 -7.41 -16.40
C ALA A 94 -9.95 -8.09 -15.92
N TRP A 95 -10.21 -8.11 -14.63
CA TRP A 95 -11.42 -8.71 -14.06
C TRP A 95 -12.70 -7.97 -14.45
N LEU A 96 -12.71 -6.64 -14.40
CA LEU A 96 -13.85 -5.84 -14.83
C LEU A 96 -14.06 -5.83 -16.35
N SER A 97 -13.15 -6.43 -17.10
CA SER A 97 -13.30 -6.67 -18.55
C SER A 97 -13.82 -8.09 -18.85
N ASP A 98 -13.88 -8.99 -17.85
CA ASP A 98 -14.47 -10.32 -17.99
C ASP A 98 -16.00 -10.20 -18.03
N PRO A 99 -16.66 -10.64 -19.12
CA PRO A 99 -18.11 -10.54 -19.24
C PRO A 99 -18.86 -11.31 -18.15
N THR A 100 -18.34 -12.48 -17.73
CA THR A 100 -18.97 -13.33 -16.71
C THR A 100 -19.04 -12.62 -15.36
N ILE A 101 -17.93 -12.00 -14.94
CA ILE A 101 -17.86 -11.23 -13.69
C ILE A 101 -18.74 -9.99 -13.79
N THR A 102 -18.65 -9.28 -14.90
CA THR A 102 -19.39 -8.03 -15.12
C THR A 102 -20.89 -8.24 -15.13
N GLU A 103 -21.39 -9.25 -15.84
CA GLU A 103 -22.84 -9.60 -15.88
C GLU A 103 -23.34 -9.99 -14.50
N THR A 104 -22.60 -10.79 -13.74
CA THR A 104 -22.99 -11.21 -12.39
C THR A 104 -23.04 -10.03 -11.43
N LEU A 105 -22.05 -9.14 -11.48
CA LEU A 105 -22.02 -7.94 -10.65
C LEU A 105 -23.16 -6.96 -10.98
N LEU A 106 -23.50 -6.82 -12.27
CA LEU A 106 -24.62 -5.99 -12.71
C LEU A 106 -25.95 -6.58 -12.29
N ALA A 107 -26.12 -7.92 -12.38
CA ALA A 107 -27.32 -8.60 -11.91
C ALA A 107 -27.58 -8.39 -10.40
N ASN A 108 -26.51 -8.26 -9.61
CA ASN A 108 -26.57 -8.00 -8.17
C ASN A 108 -26.65 -6.50 -7.83
N SER A 109 -26.73 -5.63 -8.82
CA SER A 109 -26.70 -4.17 -8.64
C SER A 109 -28.04 -3.53 -9.02
N PRO A 110 -28.35 -2.31 -8.54
CA PRO A 110 -29.50 -1.54 -9.02
C PRO A 110 -29.50 -1.37 -10.53
N ALA A 111 -30.68 -1.31 -11.15
CA ALA A 111 -30.85 -1.29 -12.61
C ALA A 111 -30.12 -0.15 -13.34
N ASP A 112 -29.84 0.95 -12.65
CA ASP A 112 -29.14 2.12 -13.21
C ASP A 112 -27.60 2.07 -13.03
N THR A 113 -27.06 0.95 -12.55
CA THR A 113 -25.62 0.84 -12.26
C THR A 113 -24.84 0.63 -13.56
N VAL A 114 -23.94 1.55 -13.86
CA VAL A 114 -23.02 1.45 -14.99
C VAL A 114 -21.61 1.16 -14.47
N LEU A 115 -21.04 0.02 -14.85
CA LEU A 115 -19.63 -0.29 -14.61
C LEU A 115 -18.76 0.47 -15.61
N THR A 116 -18.08 1.50 -15.12
CA THR A 116 -17.08 2.19 -15.92
C THR A 116 -15.76 1.43 -15.81
N PRO A 117 -15.16 0.97 -16.94
CA PRO A 117 -13.86 0.32 -16.90
C PRO A 117 -12.82 1.23 -16.22
N VAL A 118 -12.08 0.69 -15.25
CA VAL A 118 -11.13 1.44 -14.40
C VAL A 118 -10.15 2.27 -15.23
N LEU A 119 -9.65 1.71 -16.34
CA LEU A 119 -8.69 2.40 -17.21
C LEU A 119 -9.30 3.45 -18.15
N LYS A 120 -10.62 3.55 -18.27
CA LYS A 120 -11.27 4.50 -19.18
C LYS A 120 -11.66 5.83 -18.53
N SER A 121 -11.64 5.91 -17.20
CA SER A 121 -11.95 7.16 -16.49
C SER A 121 -10.67 7.85 -16.00
N PRO A 122 -10.29 9.02 -16.56
CA PRO A 122 -9.13 9.77 -16.07
C PRO A 122 -9.24 10.16 -14.60
N MET A 123 -10.46 10.42 -14.12
CA MET A 123 -10.69 10.77 -12.71
C MET A 123 -10.44 9.59 -11.76
N THR A 124 -10.77 8.37 -12.16
CA THR A 124 -10.49 7.16 -11.38
C THR A 124 -8.98 6.93 -11.29
N ILE A 125 -8.27 7.06 -12.41
CA ILE A 125 -6.81 6.92 -12.43
C ILE A 125 -6.16 7.98 -11.54
N LEU A 126 -6.58 9.24 -11.64
CA LEU A 126 -6.05 10.34 -10.81
C LEU A 126 -6.30 10.10 -9.32
N ARG A 127 -7.51 9.65 -8.95
CA ARG A 127 -7.85 9.28 -7.57
C ARG A 127 -6.93 8.18 -7.05
N ASP A 128 -6.74 7.13 -7.82
CA ASP A 128 -5.97 5.96 -7.41
C ASP A 128 -4.48 6.31 -7.27
N VAL A 129 -3.91 7.04 -8.23
CA VAL A 129 -2.52 7.52 -8.14
C VAL A 129 -2.33 8.47 -6.95
N ALA A 130 -3.27 9.38 -6.71
CA ALA A 130 -3.22 10.27 -5.55
C ALA A 130 -3.26 9.47 -4.23
N ALA A 131 -4.12 8.46 -4.12
CA ALA A 131 -4.21 7.58 -2.97
C ALA A 131 -2.90 6.80 -2.74
N TRP A 132 -2.26 6.29 -3.80
CA TRP A 132 -0.99 5.55 -3.71
C TRP A 132 0.21 6.42 -3.32
N ILE A 133 0.08 7.73 -3.38
CA ILE A 133 1.08 8.68 -2.84
C ILE A 133 0.72 9.07 -1.40
N VAL A 134 -0.52 9.45 -1.16
CA VAL A 134 -0.97 9.97 0.13
C VAL A 134 -0.96 8.89 1.22
N ILE A 135 -1.50 7.70 0.92
CA ILE A 135 -1.66 6.63 1.90
C ILE A 135 -0.31 6.13 2.45
N PRO A 136 0.69 5.76 1.62
CA PRO A 136 2.00 5.36 2.15
C PRO A 136 2.74 6.53 2.81
N THR A 137 2.52 7.78 2.39
CA THR A 137 3.07 8.95 3.08
C THR A 137 2.53 9.05 4.50
N VAL A 138 1.22 8.91 4.67
CA VAL A 138 0.57 8.88 6.00
C VAL A 138 1.11 7.71 6.83
N GLY A 139 1.21 6.51 6.24
CA GLY A 139 1.80 5.34 6.89
C GLY A 139 3.23 5.59 7.38
N CYS A 140 4.08 6.20 6.53
CA CYS A 140 5.45 6.57 6.90
C CYS A 140 5.50 7.59 8.06
N ILE A 141 4.66 8.61 8.03
CA ILE A 141 4.63 9.64 9.10
C ILE A 141 4.22 9.01 10.43
N PHE A 142 3.13 8.25 10.45
CA PHE A 142 2.67 7.58 11.67
C PHE A 142 3.67 6.52 12.15
N GLY A 143 4.23 5.74 11.25
CA GLY A 143 5.25 4.73 11.57
C GLY A 143 6.50 5.35 12.18
N ALA A 144 6.99 6.47 11.62
CA ALA A 144 8.11 7.21 12.19
C ALA A 144 7.80 7.76 13.58
N TRP A 145 6.59 8.30 13.76
CA TRP A 145 6.17 8.82 15.05
C TRP A 145 6.10 7.71 16.11
N VAL A 146 5.54 6.54 15.80
CA VAL A 146 5.52 5.38 16.69
C VAL A 146 6.92 4.85 16.93
N GLY A 147 7.73 4.67 15.87
CA GLY A 147 9.11 4.20 15.97
C GLY A 147 9.97 5.08 16.89
N SER A 148 9.84 6.39 16.80
CA SER A 148 10.55 7.34 17.68
C SER A 148 10.15 7.21 19.16
N ARG A 149 8.93 6.75 19.43
CA ARG A 149 8.45 6.47 20.80
C ARG A 149 8.93 5.12 21.33
N LEU A 150 9.02 4.12 20.45
CA LEU A 150 9.47 2.79 20.83
C LEU A 150 11.00 2.70 21.00
N HIS A 151 11.77 3.56 20.29
CA HIS A 151 13.24 3.60 20.35
C HIS A 151 13.80 4.94 20.86
N PRO A 152 13.42 5.42 22.06
CA PRO A 152 13.81 6.75 22.54
C PRO A 152 15.31 6.91 22.82
N MET A 153 16.12 5.84 22.75
CA MET A 153 17.47 5.79 23.32
C MET A 153 18.62 6.00 22.33
N SER A 154 18.36 6.14 21.03
CA SER A 154 19.45 6.28 20.04
C SER A 154 20.11 7.65 20.05
N GLY A 155 19.36 8.73 20.37
CA GLY A 155 19.86 10.11 20.40
C GLY A 155 20.73 10.45 21.61
N GLU A 156 20.43 9.87 22.78
CA GLU A 156 21.13 10.20 24.02
C GLU A 156 22.56 9.63 24.11
N LYS A 157 22.77 8.45 23.51
CA LYS A 157 24.14 7.85 23.44
C LYS A 157 25.09 8.65 22.57
N LYS A 158 24.62 9.26 21.47
CA LYS A 158 25.46 10.12 20.60
C LYS A 158 25.93 11.39 21.30
N ASN A 159 25.11 12.00 22.14
CA ASN A 159 25.48 13.21 22.89
C ASN A 159 26.43 12.92 24.06
N LYS A 160 26.29 11.77 24.74
CA LYS A 160 27.24 11.38 25.81
C LYS A 160 28.61 11.01 25.27
N SER A 161 28.72 10.44 24.06
CA SER A 161 30.01 10.10 23.43
C SER A 161 30.74 11.35 22.92
N LYS A 162 30.01 12.37 22.43
CA LYS A 162 30.64 13.66 22.03
C LYS A 162 31.14 14.43 23.23
N LYS A 163 30.44 14.45 24.36
CA LYS A 163 30.91 15.11 25.61
C LYS A 163 32.11 14.40 26.24
N LYS A 164 32.34 13.10 26.04
CA LYS A 164 33.49 12.36 26.52
C LYS A 164 34.75 12.58 25.67
N LYS A 165 34.63 13.02 24.42
CA LYS A 165 35.78 13.31 23.53
C LYS A 165 36.26 14.77 23.62
N GLN A 166 35.57 15.63 24.38
CA GLN A 166 35.93 17.02 24.61
C GLN A 166 36.49 17.29 26.04
N LYS A 167 36.68 16.25 26.84
CA LYS A 167 37.46 16.25 28.08
C LYS A 167 38.75 15.42 27.87
#